data_5151b19efba7f2bd6d5781ffd2e04a7b
#
_entry.id   5151b19efba7f2bd6d5781ffd2e04a7b
#
_cell.length_a   1.000
_cell.length_b   1.000
_cell.length_c   1.000
_cell.angle_alpha   90.00
_cell.angle_beta   90.00
_cell.angle_gamma   90.00
#
_symmetry.space_group_name_H-M   'P 1'
#
loop_
_entity.id
_entity.type
_entity.pdbx_description
1 polymer ?
#
loop_
_entity_poly.entity_id
_entity_poly.type
_entity_poly.pdbx_seq_one_letter_code
_entity_poly.pdbx_strand_id
1 'polypeptide(L)'
;GERSAFSQFIPEFRIVSLVWCRRTGRKTPMAAKKIRKARVFAIHGHVKPRDEGGVNLPYDVFFDTLRKYFSEHRLQTRDEVIAVVSVREYHGFIAFRFVRATDESLTIFDERTGDAHEAELPKGQKSASSTWFIYRPGSRLVFIESKRPGVPVSKIERFLVDFGRRKLHYSELTIDLDPVASSDFEHEIDRFDRIREVRVQMARPNHSWPIDNLIPAAVDSNAESLELTAKAARNKSLKKNGGIVKKIKTLAKNPISGLKNVFVYGNAPGTAGEKRITLQDSQLDISMRGSTADTEEDVVTGLIEKAKESDFPEATEEKSE
;
A
#
# COMPACT_ATOMS: atom_id res chain seq x y z
N GLY A 1 -10.35 15.47 -59.33
CA GLY A 1 -9.59 16.56 -58.81
C GLY A 1 -10.23 17.04 -57.54
N GLU A 2 -9.60 17.10 -56.50
CA GLU A 2 -9.60 18.08 -55.42
C GLU A 2 -9.00 17.47 -54.15
N ARG A 3 -7.76 17.86 -53.89
CA ARG A 3 -7.05 17.56 -52.66
C ARG A 3 -7.47 18.63 -51.67
N SER A 4 -8.09 18.24 -50.55
CA SER A 4 -8.30 19.10 -49.41
C SER A 4 -7.22 18.83 -48.36
N ALA A 5 -6.38 19.81 -48.14
CA ALA A 5 -5.34 19.84 -47.12
C ALA A 5 -5.96 20.17 -45.77
N PHE A 6 -5.85 19.26 -44.79
CA PHE A 6 -6.09 19.59 -43.37
C PHE A 6 -4.80 20.09 -42.72
N SER A 7 -4.79 21.39 -42.50
CA SER A 7 -3.74 22.09 -41.76
C SER A 7 -3.86 21.79 -40.28
N GLN A 8 -2.76 21.30 -39.72
CA GLN A 8 -2.58 21.08 -38.27
C GLN A 8 -2.45 22.44 -37.58
N PHE A 9 -3.33 22.72 -36.64
CA PHE A 9 -3.15 23.81 -35.66
C PHE A 9 -2.48 23.20 -34.43
N ILE A 10 -1.20 23.50 -34.24
CA ILE A 10 -0.46 23.29 -32.99
C ILE A 10 -0.42 24.66 -32.31
N PRO A 11 -0.96 24.83 -31.09
CA PRO A 11 -0.75 26.05 -30.35
C PRO A 11 0.66 26.05 -29.73
N GLU A 12 1.48 27.00 -30.21
CA GLU A 12 2.77 27.33 -29.58
C GLU A 12 2.56 27.84 -28.14
N PHE A 13 3.03 27.06 -27.17
CA PHE A 13 3.20 27.55 -25.80
C PHE A 13 4.45 28.46 -25.77
N ARG A 14 4.25 29.74 -25.74
CA ARG A 14 5.31 30.70 -25.40
C ARG A 14 5.67 30.56 -23.92
N ILE A 15 6.85 29.99 -23.68
CA ILE A 15 7.51 30.07 -22.39
C ILE A 15 8.02 31.49 -22.22
N VAL A 16 7.40 32.28 -21.34
CA VAL A 16 7.93 33.54 -20.90
C VAL A 16 9.00 33.25 -19.85
N SER A 17 10.25 33.17 -20.30
CA SER A 17 11.40 33.15 -19.40
C SER A 17 11.67 34.55 -18.88
N LEU A 18 11.26 34.87 -17.67
CA LEU A 18 11.70 36.03 -16.93
C LEU A 18 13.07 35.77 -16.30
N VAL A 19 14.13 36.07 -17.06
CA VAL A 19 15.47 36.19 -16.50
C VAL A 19 15.55 37.51 -15.74
N TRP A 20 15.52 37.42 -14.41
CA TRP A 20 15.94 38.52 -13.55
C TRP A 20 17.11 38.07 -12.70
N CYS A 21 18.32 38.27 -13.23
CA CYS A 21 19.56 38.05 -12.51
C CYS A 21 19.94 39.34 -11.81
N ARG A 22 19.69 39.50 -10.51
CA ARG A 22 20.44 40.43 -9.66
C ARG A 22 21.11 39.64 -8.56
N ARG A 23 22.43 39.58 -8.65
CA ARG A 23 23.35 39.14 -7.61
C ARG A 23 23.10 39.93 -6.33
N THR A 24 22.42 39.31 -5.39
CA THR A 24 22.57 39.58 -3.97
C THR A 24 22.91 38.22 -3.34
N GLY A 25 24.05 38.15 -2.65
CA GLY A 25 24.59 36.92 -2.04
C GLY A 25 23.72 36.36 -0.92
N ARG A 26 22.47 36.02 -1.22
CA ARG A 26 21.61 35.25 -0.37
C ARG A 26 21.98 33.77 -0.58
N LYS A 27 22.55 33.17 0.46
CA LYS A 27 22.67 31.70 0.54
C LYS A 27 21.29 31.12 0.16
N THR A 28 21.24 30.40 -0.95
CA THR A 28 20.05 29.63 -1.33
C THR A 28 19.66 28.79 -0.12
N PRO A 29 18.43 28.90 0.39
CA PRO A 29 18.03 28.07 1.54
C PRO A 29 18.26 26.62 1.15
N MET A 30 19.05 25.91 1.95
CA MET A 30 19.27 24.48 1.72
C MET A 30 17.90 23.81 1.71
N ALA A 31 17.56 23.15 0.60
CA ALA A 31 16.30 22.42 0.47
C ALA A 31 16.13 21.49 1.67
N ALA A 32 14.99 21.60 2.33
CA ALA A 32 14.73 20.81 3.54
C ALA A 32 14.78 19.30 3.18
N LYS A 33 15.56 18.54 3.96
CA LYS A 33 15.64 17.10 3.80
C LYS A 33 14.29 16.48 4.18
N LYS A 34 13.70 15.71 3.27
CA LYS A 34 12.43 15.02 3.50
C LYS A 34 12.67 13.50 3.45
N ILE A 35 12.18 12.79 4.46
CA ILE A 35 12.19 11.33 4.43
C ILE A 35 10.97 10.87 3.61
N ARG A 36 11.22 10.09 2.58
CA ARG A 36 10.20 9.39 1.80
C ARG A 36 10.20 7.93 2.20
N LYS A 37 9.02 7.36 2.34
CA LYS A 37 8.86 5.97 2.78
C LYS A 37 7.90 5.23 1.86
N ALA A 38 8.15 3.93 1.66
CA ALA A 38 7.15 3.02 1.13
C ALA A 38 7.02 1.83 2.09
N ARG A 39 5.78 1.44 2.35
CA ARG A 39 5.44 0.27 3.15
C ARG A 39 5.40 -0.97 2.27
N VAL A 40 5.83 -2.08 2.82
CA VAL A 40 5.87 -3.37 2.12
C VAL A 40 4.60 -4.16 2.40
N PHE A 41 3.99 -4.65 1.35
CA PHE A 41 2.81 -5.52 1.43
C PHE A 41 3.05 -6.80 0.62
N ALA A 42 2.43 -7.88 1.04
CA ALA A 42 2.27 -9.07 0.23
C ALA A 42 0.91 -9.02 -0.48
N ILE A 43 0.89 -9.32 -1.77
CA ILE A 43 -0.33 -9.38 -2.54
C ILE A 43 -0.90 -10.80 -2.55
N HIS A 44 -2.18 -10.92 -2.24
CA HIS A 44 -2.96 -12.14 -2.32
C HIS A 44 -4.10 -11.98 -3.30
N GLY A 45 -4.06 -12.70 -4.40
CA GLY A 45 -5.10 -12.67 -5.42
C GLY A 45 -5.58 -14.07 -5.77
N HIS A 46 -6.91 -14.25 -5.85
CA HIS A 46 -7.54 -15.49 -6.28
C HIS A 46 -8.57 -15.20 -7.36
N VAL A 47 -8.57 -16.01 -8.41
CA VAL A 47 -9.47 -15.86 -9.58
C VAL A 47 -10.81 -16.58 -9.37
N LYS A 48 -10.82 -17.62 -8.53
CA LYS A 48 -12.03 -18.35 -8.10
C LYS A 48 -11.99 -18.58 -6.60
N PRO A 49 -13.15 -18.79 -5.95
CA PRO A 49 -13.19 -19.25 -4.56
C PRO A 49 -12.34 -20.51 -4.40
N ARG A 50 -11.66 -20.63 -3.27
CA ARG A 50 -10.73 -21.74 -3.00
C ARG A 50 -11.39 -23.12 -2.91
N ASP A 51 -12.61 -23.16 -2.41
CA ASP A 51 -13.50 -24.30 -2.30
C ASP A 51 -13.91 -24.89 -3.66
N GLU A 52 -13.87 -24.09 -4.71
CA GLU A 52 -14.15 -24.49 -6.10
C GLU A 52 -12.89 -24.77 -6.93
N GLY A 53 -11.75 -25.04 -6.30
CA GLY A 53 -10.47 -25.24 -6.99
C GLY A 53 -9.85 -23.92 -7.47
N GLY A 54 -9.88 -22.90 -6.62
CA GLY A 54 -9.37 -21.55 -6.89
C GLY A 54 -7.91 -21.55 -7.34
N VAL A 55 -7.63 -20.77 -8.37
CA VAL A 55 -6.30 -20.59 -8.94
C VAL A 55 -5.70 -19.29 -8.43
N ASN A 56 -4.44 -19.32 -8.03
CA ASN A 56 -3.71 -18.11 -7.70
C ASN A 56 -3.70 -17.16 -8.89
N LEU A 57 -3.83 -15.85 -8.62
CA LEU A 57 -3.72 -14.83 -9.64
C LEU A 57 -2.33 -14.90 -10.31
N PRO A 58 -2.25 -14.97 -11.64
CA PRO A 58 -0.97 -14.86 -12.36
C PRO A 58 -0.49 -13.39 -12.32
N TYR A 59 0.21 -13.01 -11.25
CA TYR A 59 0.54 -11.62 -10.93
C TYR A 59 1.28 -10.90 -12.05
N ASP A 60 2.30 -11.54 -12.65
CA ASP A 60 3.09 -10.90 -13.71
C ASP A 60 2.23 -10.60 -14.93
N VAL A 61 1.34 -11.52 -15.32
CA VAL A 61 0.38 -11.31 -16.42
C VAL A 61 -0.63 -10.22 -16.06
N PHE A 62 -1.10 -10.21 -14.80
CA PHE A 62 -2.04 -9.20 -14.32
C PHE A 62 -1.45 -7.79 -14.38
N PHE A 63 -0.25 -7.59 -13.81
CA PHE A 63 0.41 -6.29 -13.79
C PHE A 63 0.93 -5.85 -15.16
N ASP A 64 1.35 -6.79 -16.03
CA ASP A 64 1.68 -6.47 -17.41
C ASP A 64 0.44 -6.01 -18.21
N THR A 65 -0.70 -6.63 -17.96
CA THR A 65 -1.98 -6.18 -18.54
C THR A 65 -2.39 -4.81 -18.00
N LEU A 66 -2.26 -4.58 -16.67
CA LEU A 66 -2.51 -3.27 -16.09
C LEU A 66 -1.60 -2.20 -16.70
N ARG A 67 -0.32 -2.51 -16.91
CA ARG A 67 0.65 -1.62 -17.57
C ARG A 67 0.21 -1.23 -18.98
N LYS A 68 -0.35 -2.16 -19.74
CA LYS A 68 -0.81 -1.92 -21.12
C LYS A 68 -2.09 -1.08 -21.19
N TYR A 69 -3.01 -1.28 -20.25
CA TYR A 69 -4.37 -0.74 -20.33
C TYR A 69 -4.72 0.25 -19.20
N PHE A 70 -3.73 0.72 -18.43
CA PHE A 70 -3.99 1.59 -17.26
C PHE A 70 -4.77 2.86 -17.61
N SER A 71 -4.51 3.47 -18.78
CA SER A 71 -5.16 4.71 -19.20
C SER A 71 -6.64 4.55 -19.56
N GLU A 72 -7.05 3.32 -19.85
CA GLU A 72 -8.42 2.98 -20.27
C GLU A 72 -9.33 2.61 -19.08
N HIS A 73 -8.76 2.51 -17.88
CA HIS A 73 -9.51 2.07 -16.71
C HIS A 73 -9.55 3.12 -15.61
N ARG A 74 -10.75 3.37 -15.10
CA ARG A 74 -10.99 4.26 -13.98
C ARG A 74 -12.07 3.64 -13.10
N LEU A 75 -11.82 3.57 -11.82
CA LEU A 75 -12.83 3.23 -10.83
C LEU A 75 -13.53 4.51 -10.39
N GLN A 76 -14.75 4.69 -10.87
CA GLN A 76 -15.56 5.86 -10.53
C GLN A 76 -16.64 5.48 -9.52
N THR A 77 -16.72 6.22 -8.45
CA THR A 77 -17.83 6.21 -7.49
C THR A 77 -18.53 7.56 -7.49
N ARG A 78 -19.56 7.74 -6.65
CA ARG A 78 -20.28 9.00 -6.56
C ARG A 78 -19.37 10.20 -6.23
N ASP A 79 -18.43 9.99 -5.29
CA ASP A 79 -17.68 11.08 -4.67
C ASP A 79 -16.19 11.11 -5.05
N GLU A 80 -15.71 10.08 -5.74
CA GLU A 80 -14.28 9.97 -6.06
C GLU A 80 -14.01 9.19 -7.36
N VAL A 81 -12.86 9.46 -7.94
CA VAL A 81 -12.31 8.70 -9.07
C VAL A 81 -10.93 8.18 -8.68
N ILE A 82 -10.71 6.88 -8.85
CA ILE A 82 -9.39 6.26 -8.70
C ILE A 82 -8.90 5.86 -10.10
N ALA A 83 -7.67 6.23 -10.43
CA ALA A 83 -7.06 5.89 -11.71
C ALA A 83 -5.55 5.69 -11.56
N VAL A 84 -4.96 4.97 -12.49
CA VAL A 84 -3.51 4.99 -12.72
C VAL A 84 -3.24 6.01 -13.81
N VAL A 85 -2.35 6.98 -13.55
CA VAL A 85 -2.06 8.09 -14.47
C VAL A 85 -0.70 7.98 -15.15
N SER A 86 0.20 7.20 -14.61
CA SER A 86 1.48 6.90 -15.25
C SER A 86 2.04 5.57 -14.76
N VAL A 87 2.88 4.97 -15.61
CA VAL A 87 3.60 3.74 -15.33
C VAL A 87 5.07 3.96 -15.65
N ARG A 88 5.95 3.43 -14.82
CA ARG A 88 7.41 3.44 -15.02
C ARG A 88 7.98 2.05 -14.80
N GLU A 89 8.97 1.72 -15.59
CA GLU A 89 9.78 0.51 -15.40
C GLU A 89 11.20 0.91 -15.09
N TYR A 90 11.72 0.39 -14.00
CA TYR A 90 13.08 0.67 -13.58
C TYR A 90 13.66 -0.53 -12.83
N HIS A 91 14.84 -1.01 -13.24
CA HIS A 91 15.52 -2.17 -12.65
C HIS A 91 14.64 -3.43 -12.50
N GLY A 92 13.73 -3.67 -13.44
CA GLY A 92 12.84 -4.82 -13.41
C GLY A 92 11.62 -4.67 -12.48
N PHE A 93 11.44 -3.52 -11.84
CA PHE A 93 10.22 -3.19 -11.12
C PHE A 93 9.24 -2.43 -12.02
N ILE A 94 7.96 -2.57 -11.74
CA ILE A 94 6.89 -1.81 -12.43
C ILE A 94 6.22 -0.90 -11.40
N ALA A 95 6.31 0.39 -11.61
CA ALA A 95 5.74 1.40 -10.72
C ALA A 95 4.51 2.05 -11.37
N PHE A 96 3.40 2.02 -10.67
CA PHE A 96 2.11 2.61 -11.05
C PHE A 96 1.84 3.83 -10.18
N ARG A 97 1.57 4.97 -10.79
CA ARG A 97 1.12 6.16 -10.08
C ARG A 97 -0.39 6.16 -9.98
N PHE A 98 -0.89 5.79 -8.83
CA PHE A 98 -2.31 5.89 -8.51
C PHE A 98 -2.67 7.33 -8.15
N VAL A 99 -3.84 7.76 -8.58
CA VAL A 99 -4.44 9.05 -8.24
C VAL A 99 -5.84 8.81 -7.70
N ARG A 100 -6.17 9.50 -6.62
CA ARG A 100 -7.52 9.64 -6.09
C ARG A 100 -7.94 11.09 -6.31
N ALA A 101 -8.97 11.31 -7.11
CA ALA A 101 -9.55 12.62 -7.34
C ALA A 101 -10.91 12.71 -6.64
N THR A 102 -11.13 13.79 -5.87
CA THR A 102 -12.35 14.03 -5.09
C THR A 102 -12.95 15.38 -5.45
N ASP A 103 -14.22 15.57 -5.16
CA ASP A 103 -14.90 16.86 -5.31
C ASP A 103 -14.65 17.80 -4.10
N GLU A 104 -13.69 17.43 -3.22
CA GLU A 104 -13.30 18.27 -2.10
C GLU A 104 -12.66 19.57 -2.61
N SER A 105 -13.08 20.70 -2.07
CA SER A 105 -12.47 21.99 -2.35
C SER A 105 -11.03 22.04 -1.83
N LEU A 106 -10.19 22.79 -2.53
CA LEU A 106 -8.82 23.01 -2.13
C LEU A 106 -8.75 24.34 -1.35
N THR A 107 -8.49 24.27 -0.03
CA THR A 107 -8.28 25.47 0.77
C THR A 107 -6.86 25.99 0.56
N ILE A 108 -6.76 27.25 0.12
CA ILE A 108 -5.48 27.98 0.01
C ILE A 108 -5.38 28.91 1.21
N PHE A 109 -4.23 28.85 1.90
CA PHE A 109 -3.89 29.74 3.01
C PHE A 109 -2.79 30.72 2.56
N ASP A 110 -3.05 32.02 2.65
CA ASP A 110 -2.05 33.07 2.41
C ASP A 110 -1.30 33.35 3.73
N GLU A 111 -0.05 32.87 3.81
CA GLU A 111 0.80 33.08 4.99
C GLU A 111 1.07 34.56 5.29
N ARG A 112 0.99 35.43 4.30
CA ARG A 112 1.27 36.86 4.43
C ARG A 112 0.09 37.64 5.04
N THR A 113 -1.14 37.29 4.65
CA THR A 113 -2.36 37.97 5.16
C THR A 113 -3.01 37.21 6.30
N GLY A 114 -2.75 35.91 6.45
CA GLY A 114 -3.44 35.04 7.38
C GLY A 114 -4.83 34.59 6.89
N ASP A 115 -5.19 34.91 5.65
CA ASP A 115 -6.49 34.58 5.08
C ASP A 115 -6.51 33.15 4.51
N ALA A 116 -7.67 32.52 4.57
CA ALA A 116 -7.92 31.24 3.94
C ALA A 116 -9.15 31.34 3.02
N HIS A 117 -9.04 30.80 1.83
CA HIS A 117 -10.15 30.74 0.89
C HIS A 117 -10.16 29.40 0.14
N GLU A 118 -11.33 29.02 -0.35
CA GLU A 118 -11.47 27.85 -1.20
C GLU A 118 -11.12 28.19 -2.64
N ALA A 119 -10.23 27.38 -3.25
CA ALA A 119 -9.90 27.52 -4.65
C ALA A 119 -11.02 26.95 -5.51
N GLU A 120 -11.57 27.76 -6.40
CA GLU A 120 -12.48 27.29 -7.43
C GLU A 120 -11.67 26.55 -8.50
N LEU A 121 -11.96 25.27 -8.69
CA LEU A 121 -11.34 24.48 -9.75
C LEU A 121 -12.14 24.66 -11.06
N PRO A 122 -11.49 24.76 -12.21
CA PRO A 122 -12.15 24.79 -13.50
C PRO A 122 -13.06 23.58 -13.69
N LYS A 123 -14.14 23.74 -14.47
CA LYS A 123 -15.09 22.65 -14.75
C LYS A 123 -14.36 21.41 -15.30
N GLY A 124 -14.62 20.26 -14.68
CA GLY A 124 -13.98 18.98 -15.04
C GLY A 124 -12.64 18.72 -14.35
N GLN A 125 -12.14 19.65 -13.54
CA GLN A 125 -10.98 19.42 -12.67
C GLN A 125 -11.42 19.08 -11.26
N LYS A 126 -10.62 18.26 -10.58
CA LYS A 126 -10.86 17.81 -9.20
C LYS A 126 -9.57 17.91 -8.39
N SER A 127 -9.69 18.13 -7.10
CA SER A 127 -8.56 17.98 -6.19
C SER A 127 -8.07 16.53 -6.22
N ALA A 128 -6.76 16.33 -6.29
CA ALA A 128 -6.20 15.00 -6.44
C ALA A 128 -5.00 14.73 -5.52
N SER A 129 -4.98 13.54 -4.95
CA SER A 129 -3.81 12.99 -4.26
C SER A 129 -3.24 11.82 -5.04
N SER A 130 -1.93 11.61 -4.94
CA SER A 130 -1.27 10.51 -5.65
C SER A 130 -0.42 9.66 -4.73
N THR A 131 -0.21 8.40 -5.12
CA THR A 131 0.61 7.41 -4.39
C THR A 131 1.27 6.49 -5.40
N TRP A 132 2.57 6.22 -5.24
CA TRP A 132 3.26 5.21 -6.00
C TRP A 132 2.99 3.82 -5.43
N PHE A 133 2.62 2.91 -6.32
CA PHE A 133 2.50 1.48 -6.08
C PHE A 133 3.54 0.79 -6.95
N ILE A 134 4.50 0.12 -6.33
CA ILE A 134 5.64 -0.48 -6.99
C ILE A 134 5.52 -2.00 -6.86
N TYR A 135 5.42 -2.70 -7.98
CA TYR A 135 5.36 -4.14 -8.06
C TYR A 135 6.73 -4.72 -8.40
N ARG A 136 7.16 -5.76 -7.68
CA ARG A 136 8.34 -6.55 -7.97
C ARG A 136 7.94 -7.83 -8.71
N PRO A 137 8.18 -7.95 -10.05
CA PRO A 137 7.89 -9.15 -10.80
C PRO A 137 8.57 -10.40 -10.23
N GLY A 138 7.94 -11.55 -10.42
CA GLY A 138 8.43 -12.81 -9.86
C GLY A 138 8.32 -12.92 -8.35
N SER A 139 7.70 -11.94 -7.69
CA SER A 139 7.44 -11.96 -6.26
C SER A 139 5.98 -11.59 -5.96
N ARG A 140 5.56 -11.79 -4.72
CA ARG A 140 4.27 -11.31 -4.23
C ARG A 140 4.40 -10.02 -3.43
N LEU A 141 5.52 -9.31 -3.57
CA LEU A 141 5.77 -8.09 -2.82
C LEU A 141 5.43 -6.85 -3.64
N VAL A 142 4.76 -5.93 -2.98
CA VAL A 142 4.49 -4.59 -3.49
C VAL A 142 4.91 -3.55 -2.46
N PHE A 143 5.35 -2.40 -2.95
CA PHE A 143 5.80 -1.29 -2.12
C PHE A 143 4.88 -0.10 -2.38
N ILE A 144 4.25 0.41 -1.35
CA ILE A 144 3.28 1.50 -1.48
C ILE A 144 3.81 2.73 -0.75
N GLU A 145 3.98 3.82 -1.50
CA GLU A 145 4.45 5.09 -0.94
C GLU A 145 3.56 5.53 0.22
N SER A 146 4.18 5.80 1.37
CA SER A 146 3.51 6.32 2.55
C SER A 146 3.48 7.85 2.51
N LYS A 147 2.38 8.42 2.00
CA LYS A 147 2.21 9.86 1.77
C LYS A 147 0.86 10.32 2.32
N ARG A 148 0.83 11.53 2.87
CA ARG A 148 -0.41 12.20 3.28
C ARG A 148 -0.46 13.60 2.67
N PRO A 149 -1.50 13.95 1.89
CA PRO A 149 -2.56 13.07 1.41
C PRO A 149 -2.04 12.05 0.38
N GLY A 150 -2.63 10.87 0.37
CA GLY A 150 -2.31 9.78 -0.55
C GLY A 150 -3.53 8.92 -0.86
N VAL A 151 -3.36 7.94 -1.75
CA VAL A 151 -4.42 6.97 -2.06
C VAL A 151 -4.42 5.86 -1.00
N PRO A 152 -5.52 5.63 -0.28
CA PRO A 152 -5.62 4.54 0.69
C PRO A 152 -5.43 3.16 0.05
N VAL A 153 -4.78 2.24 0.77
CA VAL A 153 -4.50 0.87 0.28
C VAL A 153 -5.81 0.16 -0.13
N SER A 154 -6.87 0.27 0.66
CA SER A 154 -8.17 -0.32 0.34
C SER A 154 -8.80 0.19 -0.97
N LYS A 155 -8.47 1.41 -1.38
CA LYS A 155 -8.91 1.96 -2.66
C LYS A 155 -8.09 1.39 -3.82
N ILE A 156 -6.80 1.14 -3.60
CA ILE A 156 -5.93 0.45 -4.56
C ILE A 156 -6.43 -0.99 -4.76
N GLU A 157 -6.68 -1.73 -3.68
CA GLU A 157 -7.25 -3.09 -3.74
C GLU A 157 -8.54 -3.12 -4.57
N ARG A 158 -9.48 -2.22 -4.25
CA ARG A 158 -10.75 -2.11 -4.98
C ARG A 158 -10.56 -1.81 -6.46
N PHE A 159 -9.63 -0.92 -6.80
CA PHE A 159 -9.29 -0.61 -8.19
C PHE A 159 -8.74 -1.84 -8.92
N LEU A 160 -7.80 -2.57 -8.30
CA LEU A 160 -7.20 -3.77 -8.90
C LEU A 160 -8.25 -4.87 -9.14
N VAL A 161 -9.18 -5.07 -8.19
CA VAL A 161 -10.28 -6.02 -8.35
C VAL A 161 -11.21 -5.60 -9.50
N ASP A 162 -11.62 -4.33 -9.56
CA ASP A 162 -12.50 -3.84 -10.63
C ASP A 162 -11.81 -3.92 -12.00
N PHE A 163 -10.50 -3.59 -12.07
CA PHE A 163 -9.70 -3.76 -13.28
C PHE A 163 -9.68 -5.20 -13.76
N GLY A 164 -9.36 -6.15 -12.89
CA GLY A 164 -9.30 -7.57 -13.26
C GLY A 164 -10.65 -8.12 -13.70
N ARG A 165 -11.74 -7.70 -13.06
CA ARG A 165 -13.10 -8.09 -13.46
C ARG A 165 -13.47 -7.56 -14.84
N ARG A 166 -13.16 -6.30 -15.13
CA ARG A 166 -13.56 -5.66 -16.39
C ARG A 166 -12.64 -5.94 -17.55
N LYS A 167 -11.33 -5.99 -17.32
CA LYS A 167 -10.34 -6.12 -18.41
C LYS A 167 -9.85 -7.55 -18.63
N LEU A 168 -9.81 -8.37 -17.56
CA LEU A 168 -9.38 -9.77 -17.63
C LEU A 168 -10.54 -10.76 -17.51
N HIS A 169 -11.77 -10.26 -17.31
CA HIS A 169 -12.98 -11.08 -17.16
C HIS A 169 -12.93 -12.08 -15.99
N TYR A 170 -12.18 -11.74 -14.95
CA TYR A 170 -12.10 -12.53 -13.72
C TYR A 170 -13.31 -12.20 -12.82
N SER A 171 -14.45 -12.87 -13.02
CA SER A 171 -15.71 -12.56 -12.34
C SER A 171 -15.59 -12.60 -10.80
N GLU A 172 -14.83 -13.56 -10.29
CA GLU A 172 -14.69 -13.82 -8.85
C GLU A 172 -13.30 -13.47 -8.30
N LEU A 173 -12.67 -12.48 -8.93
CA LEU A 173 -11.39 -11.98 -8.46
C LEU A 173 -11.49 -11.34 -7.09
N THR A 174 -10.57 -11.73 -6.22
CA THR A 174 -10.27 -11.03 -4.96
C THR A 174 -8.79 -10.68 -4.91
N ILE A 175 -8.48 -9.52 -4.40
CA ILE A 175 -7.10 -9.06 -4.17
C ILE A 175 -7.05 -8.41 -2.78
N ASP A 176 -6.13 -8.88 -1.95
CA ASP A 176 -5.81 -8.35 -0.64
C ASP A 176 -4.34 -7.93 -0.61
N LEU A 177 -4.04 -6.83 0.06
CA LEU A 177 -2.70 -6.32 0.31
C LEU A 177 -2.41 -6.42 1.81
N ASP A 178 -1.68 -7.45 2.19
CA ASP A 178 -1.39 -7.74 3.58
C ASP A 178 -0.06 -7.11 4.01
N PRO A 179 -0.01 -6.42 5.17
CA PRO A 179 1.21 -5.78 5.64
C PRO A 179 2.27 -6.83 5.98
N VAL A 180 3.50 -6.63 5.49
CA VAL A 180 4.65 -7.45 5.86
C VAL A 180 5.25 -6.92 7.15
N ALA A 181 5.42 -7.78 8.15
CA ALA A 181 6.02 -7.41 9.42
C ALA A 181 7.51 -7.14 9.28
N SER A 182 8.02 -6.15 10.00
CA SER A 182 9.46 -6.00 10.24
C SER A 182 9.94 -6.95 11.35
N SER A 183 11.24 -7.17 11.43
CA SER A 183 11.85 -7.90 12.55
C SER A 183 11.55 -7.27 13.91
N ASP A 184 11.30 -5.97 13.95
CA ASP A 184 10.99 -5.23 15.17
C ASP A 184 9.67 -5.67 15.82
N PHE A 185 8.72 -6.18 15.02
CA PHE A 185 7.44 -6.67 15.55
C PHE A 185 7.61 -7.78 16.59
N GLU A 186 8.47 -8.78 16.30
CA GLU A 186 8.77 -9.84 17.24
C GLU A 186 9.50 -9.32 18.47
N HIS A 187 10.49 -8.46 18.28
CA HIS A 187 11.26 -7.85 19.35
C HIS A 187 10.38 -6.99 20.28
N GLU A 188 9.44 -6.24 19.70
CA GLU A 188 8.50 -5.45 20.49
C GLU A 188 7.58 -6.33 21.34
N ILE A 189 7.12 -7.48 20.81
CA ILE A 189 6.34 -8.47 21.58
C ILE A 189 7.19 -9.03 22.74
N ASP A 190 8.47 -9.32 22.47
CA ASP A 190 9.36 -9.90 23.47
C ASP A 190 9.71 -8.93 24.61
N ARG A 191 9.62 -7.63 24.38
CA ARG A 191 9.81 -6.59 25.40
C ARG A 191 8.67 -6.50 26.42
N PHE A 192 7.49 -7.04 26.15
CA PHE A 192 6.43 -7.03 27.18
C PHE A 192 6.83 -7.87 28.39
N ASP A 193 6.65 -7.36 29.60
CA ASP A 193 6.74 -8.16 30.82
C ASP A 193 5.57 -9.11 30.94
N ARG A 194 4.39 -8.62 30.52
CA ARG A 194 3.14 -9.37 30.59
C ARG A 194 2.29 -9.08 29.38
N ILE A 195 1.90 -10.13 28.63
CA ILE A 195 0.93 -10.06 27.56
C ILE A 195 -0.44 -10.41 28.10
N ARG A 196 -1.39 -9.49 28.02
CA ARG A 196 -2.74 -9.63 28.54
C ARG A 196 -3.74 -10.12 27.51
N GLU A 197 -3.62 -9.61 26.29
CA GLU A 197 -4.55 -9.90 25.23
C GLU A 197 -3.84 -9.86 23.88
N VAL A 198 -4.26 -10.74 22.99
CA VAL A 198 -3.87 -10.74 21.58
C VAL A 198 -5.13 -10.86 20.76
N ARG A 199 -5.25 -9.99 19.76
CA ARG A 199 -6.28 -10.07 18.71
C ARG A 199 -5.61 -10.23 17.37
N VAL A 200 -6.14 -11.15 16.57
CA VAL A 200 -5.65 -11.44 15.22
C VAL A 200 -6.80 -11.35 14.27
N GLN A 201 -6.65 -10.55 13.24
CA GLN A 201 -7.59 -10.46 12.15
C GLN A 201 -6.94 -11.03 10.88
N MET A 202 -7.61 -11.97 10.27
CA MET A 202 -7.21 -12.60 9.02
C MET A 202 -8.24 -12.30 7.93
N ALA A 203 -7.75 -12.00 6.74
CA ALA A 203 -8.58 -12.05 5.55
C ALA A 203 -8.72 -13.50 5.13
N ARG A 204 -9.94 -13.90 4.83
CA ARG A 204 -10.31 -15.21 4.29
C ARG A 204 -9.47 -16.36 4.86
N PRO A 205 -10.03 -17.18 5.73
CA PRO A 205 -9.32 -18.30 6.35
C PRO A 205 -8.55 -19.09 5.30
N ASN A 206 -7.26 -19.25 5.50
CA ASN A 206 -6.38 -19.96 4.61
C ASN A 206 -6.02 -21.31 5.23
N HIS A 207 -5.99 -22.40 4.47
CA HIS A 207 -5.64 -23.73 4.94
C HIS A 207 -4.24 -23.86 5.58
N SER A 208 -3.35 -22.89 5.36
CA SER A 208 -2.02 -22.85 5.99
C SER A 208 -2.03 -22.43 7.48
N TRP A 209 -3.19 -22.11 8.05
CA TRP A 209 -3.27 -21.78 9.47
C TRP A 209 -3.39 -23.05 10.32
N PRO A 210 -2.52 -23.21 11.31
CA PRO A 210 -2.52 -24.39 12.16
C PRO A 210 -3.58 -24.32 13.28
N ILE A 211 -4.79 -23.88 12.97
CA ILE A 211 -5.94 -23.91 13.88
C ILE A 211 -6.92 -24.92 13.31
N ASP A 212 -6.57 -26.18 13.51
CA ASP A 212 -7.09 -27.38 12.83
C ASP A 212 -8.62 -27.52 12.73
N ASN A 213 -9.40 -26.79 13.52
CA ASN A 213 -10.85 -26.95 13.56
C ASN A 213 -11.66 -25.67 13.29
N LEU A 214 -11.06 -24.46 13.36
CA LEU A 214 -11.80 -23.22 13.17
C LEU A 214 -11.78 -22.72 11.71
N ILE A 215 -10.74 -23.07 10.98
CA ILE A 215 -10.61 -22.64 9.58
C ILE A 215 -11.58 -23.39 8.67
N PRO A 216 -11.71 -24.73 8.72
CA PRO A 216 -12.72 -25.40 7.94
C PRO A 216 -14.12 -24.84 8.19
N ALA A 217 -14.50 -24.60 9.45
CA ALA A 217 -15.80 -24.04 9.78
C ALA A 217 -15.99 -22.61 9.25
N ALA A 218 -14.96 -21.78 9.21
CA ALA A 218 -15.02 -20.43 8.64
C ALA A 218 -15.09 -20.47 7.11
N VAL A 219 -14.37 -21.39 6.47
CA VAL A 219 -14.45 -21.64 5.02
C VAL A 219 -15.84 -22.15 4.63
N ASP A 220 -16.33 -23.16 5.32
CA ASP A 220 -17.68 -23.75 5.10
C ASP A 220 -18.80 -22.71 5.31
N SER A 221 -18.53 -21.70 6.15
CA SER A 221 -19.47 -20.60 6.42
C SER A 221 -19.33 -19.43 5.44
N ASN A 222 -18.48 -19.50 4.41
CA ASN A 222 -18.15 -18.39 3.50
C ASN A 222 -17.72 -17.12 4.24
N ALA A 223 -16.98 -17.25 5.35
CA ALA A 223 -16.54 -16.12 6.13
C ALA A 223 -15.52 -15.26 5.34
N GLU A 224 -15.78 -13.97 5.23
CA GLU A 224 -14.89 -13.02 4.58
C GLU A 224 -13.64 -12.72 5.43
N SER A 225 -13.80 -12.77 6.75
CA SER A 225 -12.70 -12.54 7.70
C SER A 225 -12.91 -13.37 8.98
N LEU A 226 -11.82 -13.69 9.65
CA LEU A 226 -11.83 -14.34 10.96
C LEU A 226 -11.09 -13.46 11.96
N GLU A 227 -11.71 -13.19 13.10
CA GLU A 227 -11.08 -12.53 14.23
C GLU A 227 -10.94 -13.51 15.39
N LEU A 228 -9.70 -13.65 15.88
CA LEU A 228 -9.37 -14.45 17.05
C LEU A 228 -8.90 -13.55 18.17
N THR A 229 -9.51 -13.68 19.34
CA THR A 229 -9.09 -12.96 20.55
C THR A 229 -8.70 -13.96 21.63
N ALA A 230 -7.48 -13.87 22.13
CA ALA A 230 -7.01 -14.62 23.28
C ALA A 230 -6.70 -13.67 24.44
N LYS A 231 -7.27 -13.96 25.61
CA LYS A 231 -7.04 -13.20 26.85
C LYS A 231 -6.35 -14.07 27.89
N ALA A 232 -5.36 -13.50 28.57
CA ALA A 232 -4.75 -14.15 29.72
C ALA A 232 -5.74 -14.24 30.90
N ALA A 233 -5.70 -15.32 31.65
CA ALA A 233 -6.44 -15.40 32.89
C ALA A 233 -6.01 -14.31 33.87
N ARG A 234 -6.86 -13.99 34.85
CA ARG A 234 -6.59 -12.95 35.84
C ARG A 234 -5.21 -13.16 36.48
N ASN A 235 -4.40 -12.12 36.53
CA ASN A 235 -3.02 -12.12 37.05
C ASN A 235 -2.03 -13.07 36.34
N LYS A 236 -2.38 -13.62 35.15
CA LYS A 236 -1.48 -14.43 34.31
C LYS A 236 -1.08 -13.65 33.06
N SER A 237 -0.08 -14.17 32.35
CA SER A 237 0.38 -13.70 31.05
C SER A 237 0.16 -14.78 29.99
N LEU A 238 -0.14 -14.38 28.75
CA LEU A 238 0.02 -15.29 27.63
C LEU A 238 1.52 -15.60 27.46
N LYS A 239 1.82 -16.86 27.12
CA LYS A 239 3.20 -17.33 26.95
C LYS A 239 3.80 -16.73 25.68
N LYS A 240 4.90 -15.98 25.78
CA LYS A 240 5.59 -15.33 24.64
C LYS A 240 6.10 -16.34 23.61
N ASN A 241 6.63 -17.48 24.07
CA ASN A 241 7.24 -18.53 23.25
C ASN A 241 6.37 -19.79 23.15
N GLY A 242 5.05 -19.63 23.32
CA GLY A 242 4.11 -20.74 23.27
C GLY A 242 2.72 -20.31 22.81
N GLY A 243 1.91 -21.30 22.44
CA GLY A 243 0.52 -21.08 22.06
C GLY A 243 0.33 -20.06 20.93
N ILE A 244 -0.69 -19.22 21.06
CA ILE A 244 -1.08 -18.24 20.02
C ILE A 244 0.02 -17.21 19.74
N VAL A 245 0.75 -16.75 20.76
CA VAL A 245 1.79 -15.71 20.58
C VAL A 245 2.93 -16.23 19.70
N LYS A 246 3.41 -17.49 19.96
CA LYS A 246 4.44 -18.12 19.12
C LYS A 246 3.93 -18.28 17.68
N LYS A 247 2.69 -18.74 17.50
CA LYS A 247 2.10 -18.89 16.16
C LYS A 247 2.05 -17.56 15.40
N ILE A 248 1.63 -16.48 16.04
CA ILE A 248 1.59 -15.14 15.45
C ILE A 248 2.97 -14.67 15.02
N LYS A 249 4.00 -14.84 15.86
CA LYS A 249 5.37 -14.49 15.50
C LYS A 249 5.86 -15.29 14.28
N THR A 250 5.56 -16.58 14.22
CA THR A 250 5.91 -17.42 13.07
C THR A 250 5.20 -16.95 11.80
N LEU A 251 3.89 -16.67 11.89
CA LEU A 251 3.10 -16.20 10.75
C LEU A 251 3.52 -14.79 10.29
N ALA A 252 3.87 -13.90 11.20
CA ALA A 252 4.35 -12.56 10.87
C ALA A 252 5.69 -12.59 10.09
N LYS A 253 6.50 -13.64 10.25
CA LYS A 253 7.72 -13.86 9.44
C LYS A 253 7.42 -14.32 8.01
N ASN A 254 6.26 -14.92 7.79
CA ASN A 254 5.84 -15.33 6.45
C ASN A 254 4.98 -14.24 5.81
N PRO A 255 5.47 -13.54 4.77
CA PRO A 255 4.71 -12.46 4.13
C PRO A 255 3.39 -12.95 3.53
N ILE A 256 3.26 -14.25 3.23
CA ILE A 256 2.06 -14.83 2.61
C ILE A 256 1.07 -15.37 3.65
N SER A 257 1.22 -15.02 4.91
CA SER A 257 0.40 -15.61 5.98
C SER A 257 -1.07 -15.20 6.01
N GLY A 258 -1.48 -14.19 5.24
CA GLY A 258 -2.86 -13.66 5.25
C GLY A 258 -3.22 -12.89 6.53
N LEU A 259 -2.22 -12.45 7.30
CA LEU A 259 -2.41 -11.61 8.49
C LEU A 259 -2.75 -10.17 8.08
N LYS A 260 -4.00 -9.74 8.29
CA LYS A 260 -4.39 -8.33 8.07
C LYS A 260 -4.03 -7.42 9.23
N ASN A 261 -4.35 -7.84 10.43
CA ASN A 261 -4.07 -7.08 11.63
C ASN A 261 -3.72 -8.00 12.79
N VAL A 262 -2.75 -7.58 13.58
CA VAL A 262 -2.44 -8.16 14.89
C VAL A 262 -2.35 -7.04 15.89
N PHE A 263 -3.04 -7.22 17.03
CA PHE A 263 -2.96 -6.33 18.17
C PHE A 263 -2.46 -7.13 19.37
N VAL A 264 -1.41 -6.68 19.99
CA VAL A 264 -0.87 -7.26 21.23
C VAL A 264 -0.95 -6.22 22.33
N TYR A 265 -1.67 -6.55 23.39
CA TYR A 265 -1.83 -5.68 24.57
C TYR A 265 -1.09 -6.27 25.75
N GLY A 266 -0.33 -5.44 26.44
CA GLY A 266 0.44 -5.87 27.58
C GLY A 266 1.11 -4.73 28.34
N ASN A 267 1.89 -5.09 29.36
CA ASN A 267 2.69 -4.16 30.13
C ASN A 267 4.13 -4.24 29.65
N ALA A 268 4.73 -3.12 29.29
CA ALA A 268 6.14 -3.03 28.93
C ALA A 268 6.97 -2.50 30.12
N PRO A 269 8.24 -2.88 30.26
CA PRO A 269 9.12 -2.41 31.31
C PRO A 269 9.16 -0.88 31.39
N GLY A 270 9.07 -0.33 32.60
CA GLY A 270 9.18 1.11 32.83
C GLY A 270 8.02 1.98 32.34
N THR A 271 6.93 1.38 31.84
CA THR A 271 5.73 2.12 31.44
C THR A 271 4.60 1.94 32.45
N ALA A 272 4.03 3.06 32.91
CA ALA A 272 2.79 3.01 33.66
C ALA A 272 1.61 2.81 32.73
N GLY A 273 0.97 1.63 32.79
CA GLY A 273 -0.22 1.33 31.99
C GLY A 273 -0.04 0.24 30.93
N GLU A 274 -1.07 0.04 30.16
CA GLU A 274 -1.11 -0.94 29.09
C GLU A 274 -0.58 -0.34 27.78
N LYS A 275 0.39 -1.02 27.16
CA LYS A 275 0.89 -0.70 25.82
C LYS A 275 0.18 -1.58 24.80
N ARG A 276 -0.15 -1.01 23.64
CA ARG A 276 -0.61 -1.73 22.47
C ARG A 276 0.47 -1.71 21.40
N ILE A 277 0.74 -2.85 20.79
CA ILE A 277 1.58 -2.99 19.60
C ILE A 277 0.68 -3.52 18.49
N THR A 278 0.84 -2.99 17.27
CA THR A 278 0.10 -3.46 16.09
C THR A 278 1.08 -3.89 15.00
N LEU A 279 0.65 -4.83 14.16
CA LEU A 279 1.40 -5.22 12.98
C LEU A 279 1.65 -4.03 12.04
N GLN A 280 0.68 -3.12 11.93
CA GLN A 280 0.79 -1.93 11.09
C GLN A 280 1.82 -0.92 11.59
N ASP A 281 1.99 -0.77 12.92
CA ASP A 281 2.99 0.11 13.51
C ASP A 281 4.41 -0.44 13.31
N SER A 282 4.54 -1.76 13.26
CA SER A 282 5.80 -2.50 13.04
C SER A 282 5.87 -3.10 11.64
N GLN A 283 5.21 -2.49 10.67
CA GLN A 283 5.26 -2.93 9.28
C GLN A 283 6.61 -2.63 8.66
N LEU A 284 7.10 -3.56 7.84
CA LEU A 284 8.32 -3.36 7.08
C LEU A 284 8.18 -2.16 6.14
N ASP A 285 9.13 -1.26 6.19
CA ASP A 285 9.20 -0.11 5.28
C ASP A 285 10.59 0.01 4.64
N ILE A 286 10.62 0.62 3.49
CA ILE A 286 11.83 1.15 2.88
C ILE A 286 11.80 2.67 2.98
N SER A 287 12.95 3.28 3.22
CA SER A 287 13.03 4.72 3.33
C SER A 287 14.21 5.30 2.55
N MET A 288 13.99 6.46 1.95
CA MET A 288 15.04 7.24 1.30
C MET A 288 15.07 8.66 1.86
N ARG A 289 16.25 9.25 1.83
CA ARG A 289 16.41 10.68 2.10
C ARG A 289 16.26 11.42 0.78
N GLY A 290 15.25 12.23 0.69
CA GLY A 290 14.97 13.08 -0.46
C GLY A 290 15.10 14.55 -0.11
N SER A 291 14.89 15.40 -1.11
CA SER A 291 14.80 16.85 -1.02
C SER A 291 13.37 17.29 -1.28
N THR A 292 13.00 18.48 -0.83
CA THR A 292 11.74 19.10 -1.22
C THR A 292 11.72 19.50 -2.70
N ALA A 293 12.89 19.52 -3.36
CA ALA A 293 13.04 19.80 -4.78
C ALA A 293 12.96 18.56 -5.67
N ASP A 294 12.90 17.33 -5.08
CA ASP A 294 12.83 16.09 -5.84
C ASP A 294 11.53 16.03 -6.64
N THR A 295 11.65 15.61 -7.87
CA THR A 295 10.50 15.32 -8.73
C THR A 295 9.83 14.01 -8.28
N GLU A 296 8.60 13.78 -8.70
CA GLU A 296 7.91 12.49 -8.45
C GLU A 296 8.69 11.31 -9.07
N GLU A 297 9.47 11.55 -10.12
CA GLU A 297 10.30 10.55 -10.79
C GLU A 297 11.54 10.21 -9.95
N ASP A 298 12.20 11.19 -9.35
CA ASP A 298 13.32 10.99 -8.43
C ASP A 298 12.87 10.17 -7.22
N VAL A 299 11.67 10.45 -6.72
CA VAL A 299 11.10 9.72 -5.58
C VAL A 299 10.88 8.25 -5.91
N VAL A 300 10.24 7.93 -7.04
CA VAL A 300 9.96 6.52 -7.39
C VAL A 300 11.25 5.76 -7.69
N THR A 301 12.19 6.38 -8.38
CA THR A 301 13.50 5.79 -8.68
C THR A 301 14.27 5.46 -7.41
N GLY A 302 14.35 6.42 -6.48
CA GLY A 302 15.04 6.21 -5.20
C GLY A 302 14.37 5.15 -4.31
N LEU A 303 13.04 5.05 -4.33
CA LEU A 303 12.33 3.97 -3.62
C LEU A 303 12.62 2.60 -4.24
N ILE A 304 12.68 2.50 -5.59
CA ILE A 304 13.02 1.25 -6.27
C ILE A 304 14.46 0.83 -5.98
N GLU A 305 15.42 1.76 -5.97
CA GLU A 305 16.80 1.47 -5.60
C GLU A 305 16.88 0.90 -4.18
N LYS A 306 16.18 1.51 -3.22
CA LYS A 306 16.09 0.98 -1.86
C LYS A 306 15.40 -0.38 -1.77
N ALA A 307 14.35 -0.61 -2.55
CA ALA A 307 13.70 -1.90 -2.65
C ALA A 307 14.63 -2.99 -3.20
N LYS A 308 15.49 -2.64 -4.16
CA LYS A 308 16.48 -3.56 -4.74
C LYS A 308 17.60 -3.90 -3.76
N GLU A 309 18.08 -2.92 -2.98
CA GLU A 309 19.16 -3.09 -2.00
C GLU A 309 18.72 -3.89 -0.76
N SER A 310 17.41 -3.95 -0.50
CA SER A 310 16.88 -4.59 0.69
C SER A 310 16.68 -6.09 0.47
N ASP A 311 17.12 -6.88 1.45
CA ASP A 311 16.85 -8.32 1.49
C ASP A 311 15.46 -8.55 2.09
N PHE A 312 14.51 -8.89 1.23
CA PHE A 312 13.14 -9.18 1.65
C PHE A 312 12.94 -10.68 1.76
N PRO A 313 12.14 -11.13 2.73
CA PRO A 313 11.79 -12.53 2.82
C PRO A 313 11.14 -12.99 1.50
N GLU A 314 11.67 -14.05 0.92
CA GLU A 314 11.05 -14.66 -0.24
C GLU A 314 9.65 -15.16 0.13
N ALA A 315 8.69 -14.82 -0.71
CA ALA A 315 7.35 -15.34 -0.60
C ALA A 315 7.34 -16.79 -1.11
N THR A 316 7.85 -17.71 -0.31
CA THR A 316 7.83 -19.14 -0.62
C THR A 316 6.40 -19.65 -0.49
N GLU A 317 5.83 -20.12 -1.61
CA GLU A 317 4.64 -20.97 -1.55
C GLU A 317 5.02 -22.27 -0.81
N GLU A 318 4.40 -22.52 0.35
CA GLU A 318 4.37 -23.88 0.87
C GLU A 318 3.71 -24.76 -0.22
N LYS A 319 4.50 -25.61 -0.85
CA LYS A 319 3.97 -26.67 -1.70
C LYS A 319 3.05 -27.47 -0.79
N SER A 320 1.75 -27.40 -1.05
CA SER A 320 0.79 -28.35 -0.49
C SER A 320 1.19 -29.74 -0.99
N GLU A 321 1.85 -30.53 -0.14
CA GLU A 321 1.97 -31.99 -0.32
C GLU A 321 0.60 -32.64 -0.18
#